data_e61d2d6cfc0a97f8b4d9c9b1135eb4e8
#
_entry.id   e61d2d6cfc0a97f8b4d9c9b1135eb4e8
#
_cell.length_a   1.000
_cell.length_b   1.000
_cell.length_c   1.000
_cell.angle_alpha   90.00
_cell.angle_beta   90.00
_cell.angle_gamma   90.00
#
_symmetry.space_group_name_H-M   'P 1'
#
loop_
_entity.id
_entity.type
_entity.pdbx_description
1 polymer ?
#
loop_
_entity_poly.entity_id
_entity_poly.type
_entity_poly.pdbx_seq_one_letter_code
_entity_poly.pdbx_strand_id
1 'polypeptide(L)' 'MENLPNEPVMLLSVINMKLRDKYSSLDDLCEDMNISKSELTNRLSAAGFEYNPETNKFW' A
#
# COMPACT_ATOMS: atom_id res chain seq x y z
N MET A 1 -6.60 -12.11 8.82
CA MET A 1 -6.51 -11.02 7.85
C MET A 1 -6.60 -9.68 8.57
N GLU A 2 -5.70 -8.78 8.25
CA GLU A 2 -5.71 -7.45 8.85
C GLU A 2 -6.79 -6.58 8.24
N ASN A 3 -7.47 -5.82 9.10
CA ASN A 3 -8.39 -4.80 8.62
C ASN A 3 -7.59 -3.54 8.29
N LEU A 4 -7.72 -3.07 7.07
CA LEU A 4 -7.05 -1.86 6.64
C LEU A 4 -7.97 -0.65 6.85
N PRO A 5 -7.38 0.52 7.17
CA PRO A 5 -8.19 1.74 7.29
C PRO A 5 -8.85 2.09 5.97
N ASN A 6 -10.04 2.67 6.05
CA ASN A 6 -10.72 3.17 4.84
C ASN A 6 -10.24 4.55 4.46
N GLU A 7 -9.76 5.31 5.42
CA GLU A 7 -9.29 6.67 5.16
C GLU A 7 -7.97 6.64 4.41
N PRO A 8 -7.84 7.37 3.28
CA PRO A 8 -6.65 7.25 2.43
C PRO A 8 -5.33 7.58 3.12
N VAL A 9 -5.31 8.62 3.97
CA VAL A 9 -4.08 9.01 4.63
C VAL A 9 -3.63 7.96 5.64
N MET A 10 -4.57 7.39 6.38
CA MET A 10 -4.26 6.31 7.31
C MET A 10 -3.85 5.05 6.58
N LEU A 11 -4.52 4.75 5.47
CA LEU A 11 -4.15 3.61 4.63
C LEU A 11 -2.74 3.77 4.09
N LEU A 12 -2.41 4.97 3.63
CA LEU A 12 -1.07 5.30 3.14
C LEU A 12 -0.02 5.01 4.21
N SER A 13 -0.27 5.47 5.43
CA SER A 13 0.67 5.29 6.54
C SER A 13 0.91 3.82 6.86
N VAL A 14 -0.17 3.04 6.92
CA VAL A 14 -0.08 1.61 7.23
C VAL A 14 0.69 0.87 6.13
N ILE A 15 0.33 1.14 4.87
CA ILE A 15 0.96 0.46 3.74
C ILE A 15 2.44 0.83 3.65
N ASN A 16 2.78 2.11 3.80
CA ASN A 16 4.18 2.53 3.73
C ASN A 16 5.01 1.93 4.87
N MET A 17 4.43 1.81 6.05
CA MET A 17 5.11 1.19 7.17
C MET A 17 5.43 -0.27 6.87
N LYS A 18 4.48 -1.00 6.31
CA LYS A 18 4.69 -2.40 5.96
C LYS A 18 5.70 -2.57 4.84
N LEU A 19 5.67 -1.70 3.85
CA LEU A 19 6.65 -1.73 2.77
C LEU A 19 8.05 -1.46 3.29
N ARG A 20 8.18 -0.58 4.27
CA ARG A 20 9.48 -0.28 4.85
C ARG A 20 10.00 -1.43 5.70
N ASP A 21 9.13 -2.04 6.50
CA ASP A 21 9.55 -2.96 7.56
C ASP A 21 9.45 -4.43 7.17
N LYS A 22 8.53 -4.81 6.28
CA LYS A 22 8.24 -6.23 6.03
C LYS A 22 8.38 -6.66 4.58
N TYR A 23 8.07 -5.81 3.62
CA TYR A 23 7.99 -6.20 2.22
C TYR A 23 8.92 -5.37 1.36
N SER A 24 9.58 -6.05 0.43
CA SER A 24 10.53 -5.38 -0.46
C SER A 24 9.85 -4.79 -1.70
N SER A 25 8.58 -5.09 -1.92
CA SER A 25 7.83 -4.56 -3.06
C SER A 25 6.35 -4.56 -2.75
N LEU A 26 5.60 -3.79 -3.55
CA LEU A 26 4.16 -3.75 -3.42
C LEU A 26 3.54 -5.10 -3.80
N ASP A 27 4.11 -5.78 -4.78
CA ASP A 27 3.62 -7.10 -5.17
C ASP A 27 3.74 -8.08 -4.00
N ASP A 28 4.87 -8.06 -3.30
CA ASP A 28 5.06 -8.92 -2.14
C ASP A 28 4.04 -8.66 -1.06
N LEU A 29 3.78 -7.39 -0.79
CA LEU A 29 2.81 -6.98 0.21
C LEU A 29 1.42 -7.49 -0.15
N CYS A 30 0.99 -7.24 -1.38
CA CYS A 30 -0.35 -7.59 -1.81
C CYS A 30 -0.56 -9.10 -1.83
N GLU A 31 0.47 -9.85 -2.24
CA GLU A 31 0.39 -11.29 -2.28
C GLU A 31 0.28 -11.88 -0.88
N ASP A 32 1.14 -11.43 0.03
CA ASP A 32 1.15 -11.97 1.38
C ASP A 32 -0.09 -11.59 2.19
N MET A 33 -0.57 -10.37 2.00
CA MET A 33 -1.76 -9.89 2.70
C MET A 33 -3.06 -10.24 1.99
N ASN A 34 -2.96 -10.87 0.83
CA ASN A 34 -4.12 -11.26 0.03
C ASN A 34 -5.00 -10.05 -0.32
N ILE A 35 -4.36 -9.01 -0.81
CA ILE A 35 -5.01 -7.76 -1.20
C ILE A 35 -4.89 -7.60 -2.70
N SER A 36 -5.95 -7.11 -3.36
CA SER A 36 -5.89 -6.78 -4.78
C SER A 36 -5.01 -5.54 -4.97
N LYS A 37 -3.94 -5.70 -5.75
CA LYS A 37 -3.04 -4.58 -6.04
C LYS A 37 -3.78 -3.45 -6.74
N SER A 38 -4.62 -3.79 -7.72
CA SER A 38 -5.42 -2.79 -8.44
C SER A 38 -6.31 -2.00 -7.52
N GLU A 39 -6.98 -2.68 -6.61
CA GLU A 39 -7.88 -2.03 -5.68
C GLU A 39 -7.13 -1.09 -4.74
N LEU A 40 -6.00 -1.56 -4.21
CA LEU A 40 -5.20 -0.75 -3.31
C LEU A 40 -4.65 0.48 -4.01
N THR A 41 -4.07 0.30 -5.21
CA THR A 41 -3.52 1.43 -5.95
C THR A 41 -4.60 2.41 -6.37
N ASN A 42 -5.79 1.92 -6.73
CA ASN A 42 -6.90 2.81 -7.09
C ASN A 42 -7.35 3.66 -5.90
N ARG A 43 -7.42 3.06 -4.72
CA ARG A 43 -7.82 3.77 -3.51
C ARG A 43 -6.85 4.91 -3.20
N LEU A 44 -5.56 4.62 -3.25
CA LEU A 44 -4.54 5.63 -2.92
C LEU A 44 -4.40 6.65 -4.05
N SER A 45 -4.56 6.22 -5.29
CA SER A 45 -4.51 7.13 -6.44
C SER A 45 -5.66 8.14 -6.39
N ALA A 46 -6.83 7.72 -5.94
CA ALA A 46 -7.96 8.62 -5.80
C ALA A 46 -7.69 9.76 -4.82
N ALA A 47 -6.78 9.54 -3.88
CA ALA A 47 -6.38 10.56 -2.91
C ALA A 47 -5.10 11.28 -3.34
N GLY A 48 -4.57 10.98 -4.52
CA GLY A 48 -3.39 11.65 -5.05
C GLY A 48 -2.07 10.98 -4.72
N PHE A 49 -2.09 9.74 -4.21
CA PHE A 49 -0.87 9.02 -3.86
C PHE A 49 -0.61 7.92 -4.88
N GLU A 50 0.65 7.80 -5.31
CA GLU A 50 1.06 6.78 -6.26
C GLU A 50 2.27 6.02 -5.75
N TYR A 51 2.35 4.74 -6.11
CA TYR A 51 3.47 3.91 -5.70
C TYR A 51 4.72 4.21 -6.49
N ASN A 52 5.82 4.42 -5.79
CA ASN A 52 7.13 4.60 -6.41
C ASN A 52 7.98 3.35 -6.14
N PRO A 53 8.24 2.54 -7.17
CA PRO A 53 9.02 1.31 -6.97
C PRO A 53 10.48 1.56 -6.59
N GLU A 54 11.03 2.71 -6.94
CA GLU A 54 12.41 3.01 -6.61
C GLU A 54 12.61 3.23 -5.12
N THR A 55 11.63 3.86 -4.47
CA THR A 55 11.69 4.10 -3.03
C THR A 55 10.85 3.11 -2.25
N ASN A 56 10.10 2.26 -2.94
CA ASN A 56 9.23 1.25 -2.33
C ASN A 56 8.22 1.88 -1.37
N LYS A 57 7.58 2.93 -1.82
CA LYS A 57 6.53 3.57 -1.02
C LYS A 57 5.57 4.37 -1.89
N PHE A 58 4.42 4.68 -1.31
CA PHE A 58 3.46 5.60 -1.92
C PHE A 58 3.77 7.03 -1.47
N TRP A 59 3.53 8.00 -2.36
CA TRP A 59 3.63 9.41 -1.98
C TRP A 59 2.91 10.34 -2.96
#